data_7eed311f6ffd09f7973e3ae96a821314
#
_entry.id   7eed311f6ffd09f7973e3ae96a821314
#
_cell.length_a   1.000
_cell.length_b   1.000
_cell.length_c   1.000
_cell.angle_alpha   90.00
_cell.angle_beta   90.00
_cell.angle_gamma   90.00
#
_symmetry.space_group_name_H-M   'P 1'
#
loop_
_entity.id
_entity.type
_entity.pdbx_description
1 polymer ?
#
loop_
_entity_poly.entity_id
_entity_poly.type
_entity_poly.pdbx_seq_one_letter_code
_entity_poly.pdbx_strand_id
1 'polypeptide(L)'
;SLHDALPISYTEDYTPVKVDGDTAYVALKYIQKYTGLTYELMTDEVNRVNIKTEFGTAETVTVKKNGNVRYRAGIKSPILTDVSKGDTLYVLEETEDVGDWTKVRTSNGFIGYIRNKYLGQKGEETTESNYTEPEYTNISKDYTINMAWHQVTNGDANSKVLETIANTKGLATISPTWFFLKDDDGNIDSLASQTYVNYCHQNNIEVWALVEDITHK
;
A
#
# COMPACT_ATOMS: atom_id res chain seq x y z
N SER A 1 0.48 -7.08 22.34
CA SER A 1 1.44 -6.25 23.07
C SER A 1 1.06 -4.79 22.90
N LEU A 2 1.27 -3.97 23.92
CA LEU A 2 1.01 -2.51 23.89
C LEU A 2 1.82 -1.77 22.80
N HIS A 3 2.78 -2.41 22.18
CA HIS A 3 3.64 -1.82 21.17
C HIS A 3 2.96 -1.63 19.81
N ASP A 4 1.86 -2.30 19.56
CA ASP A 4 1.19 -2.26 18.24
C ASP A 4 0.13 -1.15 18.14
N ALA A 5 -0.13 -0.43 19.24
CA ALA A 5 -1.16 0.62 19.31
C ALA A 5 -0.59 2.06 19.45
N LEU A 6 0.71 2.24 19.29
CA LEU A 6 1.25 3.59 19.28
C LEU A 6 0.94 4.27 17.94
N PRO A 7 0.48 5.54 17.93
CA PRO A 7 0.35 6.29 16.70
C PRO A 7 1.71 6.32 16.02
N ILE A 8 1.78 5.77 14.83
CA ILE A 8 2.99 5.80 14.02
C ILE A 8 3.15 7.25 13.55
N SER A 9 3.99 8.01 14.21
CA SER A 9 4.36 9.33 13.71
C SER A 9 5.37 9.14 12.58
N TYR A 10 4.98 9.48 11.35
CA TYR A 10 5.88 9.51 10.22
C TYR A 10 6.54 10.88 10.15
N THR A 11 7.85 10.94 10.33
CA THR A 11 8.66 12.12 9.98
C THR A 11 9.25 11.90 8.61
N GLU A 12 8.56 12.39 7.58
CA GLU A 12 9.10 12.45 6.23
C GLU A 12 9.85 13.76 6.03
N ASP A 13 10.88 13.75 5.19
CA ASP A 13 11.58 14.95 4.74
C ASP A 13 10.81 15.75 3.67
N TYR A 14 9.57 15.34 3.39
CA TYR A 14 8.65 15.93 2.42
C TYR A 14 7.21 15.81 2.95
N THR A 15 6.27 16.56 2.36
CA THR A 15 4.85 16.48 2.68
C THR A 15 4.23 15.25 2.02
N PRO A 16 3.88 14.20 2.76
CA PRO A 16 3.34 12.96 2.17
C PRO A 16 1.94 13.13 1.59
N VAL A 17 1.12 13.99 2.20
CA VAL A 17 -0.23 14.30 1.73
C VAL A 17 -0.43 15.80 1.73
N LYS A 18 -0.95 16.35 0.64
CA LYS A 18 -1.35 17.76 0.51
C LYS A 18 -2.83 17.82 0.12
N VAL A 19 -3.59 18.60 0.85
CA VAL A 19 -4.99 18.89 0.51
C VAL A 19 -5.07 20.28 -0.12
N ASP A 20 -5.79 20.38 -1.24
CA ASP A 20 -6.06 21.62 -1.94
C ASP A 20 -7.55 21.65 -2.32
N GLY A 21 -8.34 22.47 -1.63
CA GLY A 21 -9.78 22.42 -1.68
C GLY A 21 -10.29 21.03 -1.27
N ASP A 22 -11.09 20.42 -2.12
CA ASP A 22 -11.67 19.08 -1.91
C ASP A 22 -10.79 17.93 -2.46
N THR A 23 -9.58 18.24 -2.91
CA THR A 23 -8.68 17.25 -3.54
C THR A 23 -7.49 16.96 -2.65
N ALA A 24 -7.28 15.68 -2.36
CA ALA A 24 -6.10 15.20 -1.67
C ALA A 24 -5.06 14.66 -2.67
N TYR A 25 -3.85 15.16 -2.58
CA TYR A 25 -2.69 14.70 -3.36
C TYR A 25 -1.77 13.90 -2.46
N VAL A 26 -1.43 12.69 -2.88
CA VAL A 26 -0.49 11.81 -2.17
C VAL A 26 0.82 11.76 -2.94
N ALA A 27 1.94 11.95 -2.26
CA ALA A 27 3.25 11.87 -2.88
C ALA A 27 3.54 10.45 -3.38
N LEU A 28 3.94 10.28 -4.64
CA LEU A 28 4.30 8.98 -5.20
C LEU A 28 5.42 8.30 -4.39
N LYS A 29 6.38 9.06 -3.88
CA LYS A 29 7.43 8.57 -3.00
C LYS A 29 6.87 7.94 -1.71
N TYR A 30 5.75 8.46 -1.22
CA TYR A 30 5.06 7.89 -0.06
C TYR A 30 4.35 6.58 -0.39
N ILE A 31 3.64 6.55 -1.53
CA ILE A 31 2.96 5.34 -2.01
C ILE A 31 3.97 4.21 -2.26
N GLN A 32 5.14 4.54 -2.84
CA GLN A 32 6.21 3.59 -3.12
C GLN A 32 6.72 2.83 -1.87
N LYS A 33 6.61 3.42 -0.68
CA LYS A 33 6.99 2.75 0.57
C LYS A 33 6.12 1.56 0.92
N TYR A 34 4.86 1.57 0.47
CA TYR A 34 3.85 0.57 0.83
C TYR A 34 3.40 -0.28 -0.34
N THR A 35 4.01 -0.05 -1.49
CA THR A 35 3.69 -0.79 -2.71
C THR A 35 4.97 -1.05 -3.48
N GLY A 36 4.96 -2.02 -4.36
CA GLY A 36 6.12 -2.30 -5.22
C GLY A 36 6.29 -1.31 -6.37
N LEU A 37 5.48 -0.24 -6.47
CA LEU A 37 5.54 0.65 -7.61
C LEU A 37 6.89 1.37 -7.73
N THR A 38 7.30 1.60 -8.96
CA THR A 38 8.38 2.54 -9.28
C THR A 38 7.85 3.64 -10.17
N TYR A 39 8.46 4.82 -10.12
CA TYR A 39 8.08 5.92 -11.00
C TYR A 39 9.29 6.70 -11.48
N GLU A 40 9.15 7.29 -12.64
CA GLU A 40 10.15 8.12 -13.26
C GLU A 40 9.51 9.38 -13.84
N LEU A 41 10.13 10.52 -13.57
CA LEU A 41 9.69 11.81 -14.10
C LEU A 41 10.42 12.09 -15.41
N MET A 42 9.67 12.27 -16.47
CA MET A 42 10.15 12.62 -17.80
C MET A 42 9.86 14.09 -18.06
N THR A 43 10.88 14.89 -18.34
CA THR A 43 10.76 16.34 -18.53
C THR A 43 11.29 16.83 -19.87
N ASP A 44 11.56 15.89 -20.80
CA ASP A 44 12.18 16.17 -22.08
C ASP A 44 11.25 16.97 -23.02
N GLU A 45 10.26 16.38 -23.66
CA GLU A 45 9.37 17.10 -24.58
C GLU A 45 8.05 17.49 -23.95
N VAL A 46 7.49 16.60 -23.14
CA VAL A 46 6.24 16.75 -22.41
C VAL A 46 6.43 16.19 -21.02
N ASN A 47 6.07 16.96 -20.00
CA ASN A 47 6.11 16.47 -18.62
C ASN A 47 5.20 15.25 -18.44
N ARG A 48 5.81 14.13 -18.11
CA ARG A 48 5.14 12.85 -17.90
C ARG A 48 5.63 12.17 -16.63
N VAL A 49 4.78 11.36 -16.06
CA VAL A 49 5.16 10.43 -14.99
C VAL A 49 4.95 9.01 -15.53
N ASN A 50 6.03 8.25 -15.63
CA ASN A 50 5.96 6.84 -15.95
C ASN A 50 5.86 6.05 -14.64
N ILE A 51 4.72 5.40 -14.41
CA ILE A 51 4.48 4.59 -13.21
C ILE A 51 4.46 3.12 -13.63
N LYS A 52 5.31 2.31 -12.98
CA LYS A 52 5.37 0.87 -13.18
C LYS A 52 4.84 0.16 -11.93
N THR A 53 3.80 -0.63 -12.10
CA THR A 53 3.13 -1.38 -11.02
C THR A 53 3.27 -2.88 -11.17
N GLU A 54 3.69 -3.35 -12.34
CA GLU A 54 3.86 -4.77 -12.66
C GLU A 54 5.34 -5.08 -12.91
N PHE A 55 5.80 -6.17 -12.35
CA PHE A 55 7.15 -6.67 -12.46
C PHE A 55 7.13 -8.10 -12.99
N GLY A 56 8.26 -8.60 -13.41
CA GLY A 56 8.39 -9.91 -14.01
C GLY A 56 9.01 -9.83 -15.40
N THR A 57 8.84 -10.88 -16.19
CA THR A 57 9.39 -10.99 -17.53
C THR A 57 8.44 -10.38 -18.55
N ALA A 58 8.94 -9.39 -19.29
CA ALA A 58 8.23 -8.75 -20.38
C ALA A 58 8.87 -9.11 -21.73
N GLU A 59 8.04 -9.38 -22.73
CA GLU A 59 8.52 -9.55 -24.12
C GLU A 59 9.02 -8.21 -24.64
N THR A 60 10.19 -8.22 -25.25
CA THR A 60 10.80 -7.06 -25.88
C THR A 60 11.04 -7.30 -27.36
N VAL A 61 11.24 -6.19 -28.10
CA VAL A 61 11.62 -6.24 -29.50
C VAL A 61 12.55 -5.07 -29.82
N THR A 62 13.61 -5.34 -30.57
CA THR A 62 14.51 -4.28 -31.02
C THR A 62 13.98 -3.60 -32.28
N VAL A 63 14.23 -2.31 -32.39
CA VAL A 63 13.93 -1.55 -33.61
C VAL A 63 15.04 -1.79 -34.64
N LYS A 64 14.72 -2.36 -35.82
CA LYS A 64 15.72 -2.64 -36.85
C LYS A 64 16.00 -1.48 -37.79
N LYS A 65 15.14 -0.47 -37.84
CA LYS A 65 15.29 0.79 -38.57
C LYS A 65 14.40 1.87 -37.98
N ASN A 66 14.81 3.10 -38.12
CA ASN A 66 14.07 4.28 -37.61
C ASN A 66 12.61 4.27 -38.04
N GLY A 67 11.72 4.62 -37.13
CA GLY A 67 10.28 4.60 -37.31
C GLY A 67 9.56 5.48 -36.29
N ASN A 68 8.25 5.33 -36.24
CA ASN A 68 7.42 6.10 -35.33
C ASN A 68 6.47 5.18 -34.55
N VAL A 69 6.27 5.49 -33.27
CA VAL A 69 5.17 4.96 -32.47
C VAL A 69 3.98 5.92 -32.61
N ARG A 70 2.81 5.37 -32.91
CA ARG A 70 1.58 6.12 -33.19
C ARG A 70 0.50 5.81 -32.17
N TYR A 71 -0.44 6.74 -32.02
CA TYR A 71 -1.56 6.62 -31.08
C TYR A 71 -2.46 5.43 -31.37
N ARG A 72 -2.70 5.11 -32.65
CA ARG A 72 -3.49 3.94 -33.10
C ARG A 72 -2.75 3.21 -34.23
N ALA A 73 -3.14 1.97 -34.47
CA ALA A 73 -2.68 1.15 -35.58
C ALA A 73 -3.14 1.73 -36.92
N GLY A 74 -2.38 2.64 -37.50
CA GLY A 74 -2.72 3.28 -38.75
C GLY A 74 -1.74 4.38 -39.18
N ILE A 75 -1.45 4.47 -40.47
CA ILE A 75 -0.50 5.44 -41.02
C ILE A 75 -0.96 6.90 -40.91
N LYS A 76 -2.27 7.12 -40.76
CA LYS A 76 -2.86 8.46 -40.57
C LYS A 76 -3.02 8.83 -39.08
N SER A 77 -2.73 7.91 -38.17
CA SER A 77 -2.80 8.17 -36.73
C SER A 77 -1.67 9.13 -36.32
N PRO A 78 -1.91 10.01 -35.32
CA PRO A 78 -0.87 10.91 -34.80
C PRO A 78 0.35 10.13 -34.35
N ILE A 79 1.53 10.71 -34.61
CA ILE A 79 2.81 10.21 -34.08
C ILE A 79 2.90 10.64 -32.61
N LEU A 80 3.22 9.69 -31.75
CA LEU A 80 3.50 9.96 -30.33
C LEU A 80 4.96 10.26 -30.09
N THR A 81 5.83 9.45 -30.71
CA THR A 81 7.29 9.62 -30.60
C THR A 81 8.00 8.90 -31.75
N ASP A 82 9.21 9.32 -32.02
CA ASP A 82 10.12 8.66 -32.94
C ASP A 82 10.93 7.59 -32.20
N VAL A 83 11.32 6.55 -32.91
CA VAL A 83 12.20 5.50 -32.41
C VAL A 83 13.33 5.24 -33.41
N SER A 84 14.51 4.98 -32.87
CA SER A 84 15.74 4.81 -33.64
C SER A 84 16.13 3.33 -33.74
N LYS A 85 16.89 3.00 -34.76
CA LYS A 85 17.50 1.66 -34.88
C LYS A 85 18.30 1.32 -33.63
N GLY A 86 18.02 0.18 -33.02
CA GLY A 86 18.67 -0.31 -31.80
C GLY A 86 17.85 -0.07 -30.52
N ASP A 87 16.81 0.78 -30.58
CA ASP A 87 15.94 0.99 -29.42
C ASP A 87 15.24 -0.34 -29.05
N THR A 88 15.03 -0.52 -27.76
CA THR A 88 14.24 -1.65 -27.23
C THR A 88 12.84 -1.15 -26.92
N LEU A 89 11.85 -1.88 -27.38
CA LEU A 89 10.44 -1.65 -27.10
C LEU A 89 9.87 -2.85 -26.33
N TYR A 90 8.95 -2.59 -25.40
CA TYR A 90 8.22 -3.62 -24.68
C TYR A 90 6.94 -3.92 -25.43
N VAL A 91 6.74 -5.20 -25.74
CA VAL A 91 5.53 -5.64 -26.43
C VAL A 91 4.39 -5.72 -25.43
N LEU A 92 3.25 -5.15 -25.78
CA LEU A 92 2.04 -5.17 -24.96
C LEU A 92 0.99 -6.05 -25.62
N GLU A 93 0.20 -6.71 -24.79
CA GLU A 93 -0.94 -7.49 -25.26
C GLU A 93 -1.95 -6.59 -25.97
N GLU A 94 -2.51 -7.11 -27.06
CA GLU A 94 -3.58 -6.47 -27.80
C GLU A 94 -4.64 -7.54 -28.12
N THR A 95 -5.87 -7.24 -27.77
CA THR A 95 -7.01 -8.15 -27.97
C THR A 95 -7.67 -7.99 -29.32
N GLU A 96 -7.42 -6.87 -30.01
CA GLU A 96 -7.99 -6.61 -31.35
C GLU A 96 -6.99 -6.97 -32.43
N ASP A 97 -7.50 -7.39 -33.59
CA ASP A 97 -6.67 -7.58 -34.77
C ASP A 97 -6.25 -6.22 -35.33
N VAL A 98 -4.99 -5.90 -35.16
CA VAL A 98 -4.39 -4.65 -35.61
C VAL A 98 -3.53 -4.84 -36.88
N GLY A 99 -3.58 -5.99 -37.48
CA GLY A 99 -2.88 -6.33 -38.74
C GLY A 99 -1.36 -6.17 -38.63
N ASP A 100 -0.77 -5.38 -39.53
CA ASP A 100 0.70 -5.13 -39.59
C ASP A 100 1.27 -4.24 -38.45
N TRP A 101 0.58 -4.11 -37.35
CA TRP A 101 1.00 -3.29 -36.23
C TRP A 101 1.20 -4.10 -34.96
N THR A 102 2.09 -3.65 -34.10
CA THR A 102 2.30 -4.17 -32.75
C THR A 102 2.12 -3.06 -31.75
N LYS A 103 1.37 -3.32 -30.68
CA LYS A 103 1.25 -2.42 -29.55
C LYS A 103 2.51 -2.51 -28.70
N VAL A 104 3.09 -1.39 -28.41
CA VAL A 104 4.37 -1.33 -27.69
C VAL A 104 4.39 -0.21 -26.68
N ARG A 105 5.27 -0.35 -25.69
CA ARG A 105 5.70 0.72 -24.80
C ARG A 105 7.17 1.03 -25.06
N THR A 106 7.50 2.28 -25.21
CA THR A 106 8.88 2.75 -25.32
C THR A 106 9.54 2.87 -23.95
N SER A 107 10.87 2.91 -23.89
CA SER A 107 11.61 3.13 -22.63
C SER A 107 11.21 4.41 -21.92
N ASN A 108 10.89 5.47 -22.66
CA ASN A 108 10.42 6.75 -22.12
C ASN A 108 8.89 6.81 -21.89
N GLY A 109 8.20 5.66 -21.86
CA GLY A 109 6.83 5.52 -21.37
C GLY A 109 5.70 5.83 -22.36
N PHE A 110 5.98 6.06 -23.66
CA PHE A 110 4.92 6.16 -24.65
C PHE A 110 4.33 4.79 -24.97
N ILE A 111 3.01 4.68 -24.89
CA ILE A 111 2.26 3.49 -25.29
C ILE A 111 1.55 3.78 -26.62
N GLY A 112 1.75 2.94 -27.61
CA GLY A 112 1.15 3.11 -28.92
C GLY A 112 1.49 1.95 -29.86
N TYR A 113 1.39 2.17 -31.14
CA TYR A 113 1.52 1.16 -32.18
C TYR A 113 2.67 1.47 -33.14
N ILE A 114 3.45 0.45 -33.46
CA ILE A 114 4.50 0.52 -34.47
C ILE A 114 4.26 -0.52 -35.56
N ARG A 115 4.60 -0.21 -36.80
CA ARG A 115 4.48 -1.20 -37.88
C ARG A 115 5.53 -2.30 -37.75
N ASN A 116 5.10 -3.54 -37.95
CA ASN A 116 5.93 -4.74 -37.85
C ASN A 116 7.19 -4.69 -38.73
N LYS A 117 7.13 -3.98 -39.85
CA LYS A 117 8.31 -3.74 -40.72
C LYS A 117 9.47 -3.01 -40.06
N TYR A 118 9.26 -2.32 -38.93
CA TYR A 118 10.30 -1.62 -38.18
C TYR A 118 10.90 -2.49 -37.07
N LEU A 119 10.23 -3.56 -36.70
CA LEU A 119 10.61 -4.45 -35.62
C LEU A 119 11.66 -5.48 -36.07
N GLY A 120 12.59 -5.77 -35.20
CA GLY A 120 13.71 -6.68 -35.39
C GLY A 120 13.60 -7.93 -34.53
N GLN A 121 14.66 -8.20 -33.79
CA GLN A 121 14.77 -9.40 -32.95
C GLN A 121 13.89 -9.25 -31.71
N LYS A 122 13.14 -10.30 -31.38
CA LYS A 122 12.45 -10.46 -30.10
C LYS A 122 13.42 -10.87 -29.01
N GLY A 123 13.14 -10.45 -27.80
CA GLY A 123 13.85 -10.79 -26.59
C GLY A 123 12.93 -10.75 -25.39
N GLU A 124 13.51 -10.88 -24.23
CA GLU A 124 12.82 -10.76 -22.94
C GLU A 124 13.64 -9.91 -22.00
N GLU A 125 12.96 -9.17 -21.15
CA GLU A 125 13.58 -8.40 -20.07
C GLU A 125 12.83 -8.70 -18.77
N THR A 126 13.57 -9.17 -17.76
CA THR A 126 13.00 -9.41 -16.44
C THR A 126 13.30 -8.23 -15.53
N THR A 127 12.26 -7.72 -14.90
CA THR A 127 12.35 -6.67 -13.90
C THR A 127 11.81 -7.18 -12.58
N GLU A 128 12.52 -6.86 -11.50
CA GLU A 128 12.15 -7.26 -10.15
C GLU A 128 11.69 -6.03 -9.35
N SER A 129 10.74 -6.25 -8.45
CA SER A 129 10.39 -5.24 -7.45
C SER A 129 11.38 -5.33 -6.29
N ASN A 130 11.90 -4.20 -5.85
CA ASN A 130 12.70 -4.11 -4.63
C ASN A 130 11.83 -4.00 -3.36
N TYR A 131 10.52 -4.07 -3.51
CA TYR A 131 9.59 -4.01 -2.39
C TYR A 131 9.42 -5.40 -1.78
N THR A 132 9.64 -5.47 -0.48
CA THR A 132 9.29 -6.66 0.31
C THR A 132 8.04 -6.31 1.10
N GLU A 133 6.97 -7.05 0.84
CA GLU A 133 5.75 -6.88 1.60
C GLU A 133 6.02 -7.19 3.08
N PRO A 134 5.69 -6.25 3.99
CA PRO A 134 5.87 -6.52 5.40
C PRO A 134 5.01 -7.71 5.83
N GLU A 135 5.62 -8.62 6.58
CA GLU A 135 4.88 -9.72 7.16
C GLU A 135 3.97 -9.17 8.26
N TYR A 136 2.69 -9.07 7.97
CA TYR A 136 1.68 -8.74 8.95
C TYR A 136 1.43 -9.96 9.82
N THR A 137 2.08 -10.00 10.98
CA THR A 137 1.74 -10.98 12.04
C THR A 137 0.35 -10.64 12.53
N ASN A 138 -0.56 -11.40 12.05
CA ASN A 138 -1.90 -11.10 12.00
C ASN A 138 -2.70 -11.49 13.22
N ILE A 139 -3.71 -10.81 13.34
CA ILE A 139 -4.82 -10.83 14.24
C ILE A 139 -5.72 -12.08 14.12
N SER A 140 -5.49 -12.96 13.15
CA SER A 140 -6.31 -14.15 13.03
C SER A 140 -5.83 -15.21 14.03
N LYS A 141 -6.76 -15.79 14.74
CA LYS A 141 -6.53 -16.83 15.72
C LYS A 141 -7.05 -18.16 15.18
N ASP A 142 -6.40 -19.25 15.52
CA ASP A 142 -6.80 -20.60 15.17
C ASP A 142 -7.87 -21.19 16.12
N TYR A 143 -8.39 -20.36 17.02
CA TYR A 143 -9.42 -20.70 17.97
C TYR A 143 -10.57 -19.68 17.99
N THR A 144 -11.72 -20.09 18.50
CA THR A 144 -12.87 -19.21 18.68
C THR A 144 -12.61 -18.21 19.80
N ILE A 145 -12.64 -16.91 19.47
CA ILE A 145 -12.44 -15.84 20.44
C ILE A 145 -13.71 -15.66 21.26
N ASN A 146 -13.61 -15.96 22.55
CA ASN A 146 -14.60 -15.59 23.55
C ASN A 146 -14.12 -14.31 24.24
N MET A 147 -14.77 -13.18 23.97
CA MET A 147 -14.37 -11.88 24.49
C MET A 147 -15.42 -11.27 25.41
N ALA A 148 -14.96 -10.62 26.48
CA ALA A 148 -15.78 -9.80 27.34
C ALA A 148 -15.24 -8.37 27.44
N TRP A 149 -16.12 -7.37 27.52
CA TRP A 149 -15.75 -6.02 27.85
C TRP A 149 -15.77 -5.81 29.37
N HIS A 150 -14.75 -5.10 29.86
CA HIS A 150 -14.67 -4.69 31.25
C HIS A 150 -14.67 -3.17 31.34
N GLN A 151 -15.75 -2.60 31.84
CA GLN A 151 -15.84 -1.17 32.05
C GLN A 151 -14.95 -0.75 33.22
N VAL A 152 -13.87 -0.03 32.92
CA VAL A 152 -12.92 0.54 33.88
C VAL A 152 -13.17 2.03 33.95
N THR A 153 -13.77 2.51 35.05
CA THR A 153 -14.14 3.93 35.23
C THR A 153 -13.10 4.74 35.99
N ASN A 154 -12.17 4.07 36.68
CA ASN A 154 -11.06 4.68 37.42
C ASN A 154 -9.98 3.62 37.69
N GLY A 155 -8.83 4.06 38.25
CA GLY A 155 -7.71 3.16 38.53
C GLY A 155 -8.06 1.99 39.48
N ASP A 156 -8.93 2.23 40.48
CA ASP A 156 -9.32 1.22 41.46
C ASP A 156 -10.19 0.12 40.83
N ALA A 157 -10.94 0.44 39.77
CA ALA A 157 -11.76 -0.54 39.07
C ALA A 157 -10.92 -1.66 38.42
N ASN A 158 -9.65 -1.42 38.14
CA ASN A 158 -8.76 -2.45 37.62
C ASN A 158 -8.60 -3.65 38.58
N SER A 159 -8.63 -3.43 39.89
CA SER A 159 -8.48 -4.50 40.87
C SER A 159 -9.67 -5.46 40.88
N LYS A 160 -10.85 -5.02 40.43
CA LYS A 160 -12.06 -5.84 40.37
C LYS A 160 -11.99 -6.94 39.31
N VAL A 161 -11.08 -6.87 38.35
CA VAL A 161 -10.90 -7.91 37.34
C VAL A 161 -10.64 -9.26 37.99
N LEU A 162 -9.88 -9.29 39.10
CA LEU A 162 -9.51 -10.50 39.83
C LEU A 162 -10.76 -11.28 40.33
N GLU A 163 -11.75 -10.55 40.84
CA GLU A 163 -13.02 -11.12 41.29
C GLU A 163 -13.92 -11.47 40.12
N THR A 164 -13.97 -10.63 39.10
CA THR A 164 -14.86 -10.76 37.97
C THR A 164 -14.53 -11.99 37.13
N ILE A 165 -13.25 -12.24 36.85
CA ILE A 165 -12.85 -13.35 35.98
C ILE A 165 -12.56 -14.66 36.74
N ALA A 166 -12.44 -14.62 38.07
CA ALA A 166 -12.12 -15.80 38.87
C ALA A 166 -13.07 -17.00 38.64
N ASN A 167 -14.33 -16.72 38.32
CA ASN A 167 -15.34 -17.73 38.08
C ASN A 167 -15.74 -17.88 36.60
N THR A 168 -15.08 -17.18 35.69
CA THR A 168 -15.39 -17.32 34.26
C THR A 168 -14.73 -18.57 33.70
N LYS A 169 -15.41 -19.21 32.74
CA LYS A 169 -14.87 -20.37 32.00
C LYS A 169 -14.89 -20.06 30.51
N GLY A 170 -13.77 -20.35 29.84
CA GLY A 170 -13.67 -20.21 28.41
C GLY A 170 -13.48 -18.75 27.93
N LEU A 171 -13.22 -17.79 28.81
CA LEU A 171 -12.86 -16.43 28.43
C LEU A 171 -11.45 -16.44 27.83
N ALA A 172 -11.33 -16.06 26.59
CA ALA A 172 -10.05 -16.02 25.88
C ALA A 172 -9.46 -14.59 25.81
N THR A 173 -10.34 -13.59 25.79
CA THR A 173 -9.93 -12.20 25.63
C THR A 173 -10.79 -11.29 26.52
N ILE A 174 -10.17 -10.29 27.13
CA ILE A 174 -10.86 -9.24 27.87
C ILE A 174 -10.48 -7.86 27.30
N SER A 175 -11.50 -7.01 27.13
CA SER A 175 -11.32 -5.67 26.57
C SER A 175 -11.67 -4.61 27.62
N PRO A 176 -10.69 -4.09 28.37
CA PRO A 176 -10.93 -3.02 29.33
C PRO A 176 -11.02 -1.66 28.62
N THR A 177 -11.90 -0.79 29.12
CA THR A 177 -12.04 0.60 28.67
C THR A 177 -10.95 1.45 29.31
N TRP A 178 -9.77 1.47 28.71
CA TRP A 178 -8.59 2.10 29.31
C TRP A 178 -8.16 3.41 28.72
N PHE A 179 -8.39 3.60 27.42
CA PHE A 179 -7.87 4.74 26.69
C PHE A 179 -8.99 5.65 26.25
N PHE A 180 -8.85 6.93 26.53
CA PHE A 180 -9.84 7.96 26.23
C PHE A 180 -9.16 9.08 25.45
N LEU A 181 -9.79 9.49 24.34
CA LEU A 181 -9.34 10.70 23.66
C LEU A 181 -9.55 11.90 24.59
N LYS A 182 -8.48 12.64 24.85
CA LYS A 182 -8.48 13.73 25.83
C LYS A 182 -8.85 15.08 25.22
N ASP A 183 -8.37 15.31 24.02
CA ASP A 183 -8.50 16.59 23.32
C ASP A 183 -8.43 16.41 21.80
N ASP A 184 -8.69 17.51 21.07
CA ASP A 184 -8.66 17.55 19.61
C ASP A 184 -7.25 17.42 19.01
N ASP A 185 -6.21 17.53 19.83
CA ASP A 185 -4.81 17.31 19.43
C ASP A 185 -4.43 15.82 19.40
N GLY A 186 -5.35 14.93 19.79
CA GLY A 186 -5.13 13.49 19.79
C GLY A 186 -4.41 12.97 21.03
N ASN A 187 -4.31 13.74 22.11
CA ASN A 187 -3.79 13.25 23.37
C ASN A 187 -4.75 12.23 23.99
N ILE A 188 -4.18 11.24 24.69
CA ILE A 188 -4.93 10.11 25.25
C ILE A 188 -4.72 10.07 26.76
N ASP A 189 -5.81 10.02 27.52
CA ASP A 189 -5.79 9.65 28.92
C ASP A 189 -5.81 8.12 29.07
N SER A 190 -5.14 7.59 30.08
CA SER A 190 -4.97 6.15 30.27
C SER A 190 -5.27 5.69 31.68
N LEU A 191 -6.05 4.63 31.80
CA LEU A 191 -6.28 3.85 33.02
C LEU A 191 -5.59 2.49 32.99
N ALA A 192 -4.69 2.25 32.06
CA ALA A 192 -4.01 0.97 31.87
C ALA A 192 -3.26 0.52 33.12
N SER A 193 -3.33 -0.78 33.42
CA SER A 193 -2.73 -1.39 34.60
C SER A 193 -1.88 -2.60 34.24
N GLN A 194 -0.60 -2.54 34.52
CA GLN A 194 0.31 -3.66 34.30
C GLN A 194 -0.05 -4.88 35.16
N THR A 195 -0.53 -4.65 36.39
CA THR A 195 -0.98 -5.73 37.28
C THR A 195 -2.16 -6.47 36.69
N TYR A 196 -3.10 -5.74 36.08
CA TYR A 196 -4.24 -6.32 35.38
C TYR A 196 -3.78 -7.19 34.20
N VAL A 197 -2.91 -6.67 33.36
CA VAL A 197 -2.37 -7.42 32.21
C VAL A 197 -1.67 -8.69 32.66
N ASN A 198 -0.79 -8.58 33.66
CA ASN A 198 -0.05 -9.72 34.17
C ASN A 198 -0.99 -10.82 34.72
N TYR A 199 -2.04 -10.42 35.43
CA TYR A 199 -3.03 -11.36 35.95
C TYR A 199 -3.80 -12.07 34.83
N CYS A 200 -4.27 -11.32 33.83
CA CYS A 200 -4.97 -11.91 32.68
C CYS A 200 -4.07 -12.90 31.94
N HIS A 201 -2.83 -12.54 31.66
CA HIS A 201 -1.87 -13.39 30.97
C HIS A 201 -1.54 -14.68 31.78
N GLN A 202 -1.43 -14.59 33.11
CA GLN A 202 -1.25 -15.76 33.98
C GLN A 202 -2.43 -16.73 33.91
N ASN A 203 -3.62 -16.25 33.56
CA ASN A 203 -4.81 -17.02 33.36
C ASN A 203 -5.12 -17.36 31.89
N ASN A 204 -4.14 -17.18 30.99
CA ASN A 204 -4.27 -17.38 29.54
C ASN A 204 -5.37 -16.53 28.90
N ILE A 205 -5.60 -15.32 29.40
CA ILE A 205 -6.56 -14.36 28.86
C ILE A 205 -5.78 -13.22 28.20
N GLU A 206 -6.02 -12.98 26.91
CA GLU A 206 -5.45 -11.83 26.21
C GLU A 206 -6.16 -10.54 26.64
N VAL A 207 -5.43 -9.44 26.65
CA VAL A 207 -5.98 -8.12 26.95
C VAL A 207 -5.94 -7.24 25.69
N TRP A 208 -7.13 -6.92 25.18
CA TRP A 208 -7.34 -6.05 24.03
C TRP A 208 -7.97 -4.74 24.51
N ALA A 209 -7.14 -3.80 24.87
CA ALA A 209 -7.60 -2.53 25.44
C ALA A 209 -8.45 -1.72 24.44
N LEU A 210 -9.58 -1.19 24.92
CA LEU A 210 -10.46 -0.31 24.16
C LEU A 210 -9.91 1.11 24.17
N VAL A 211 -9.97 1.77 23.02
CA VAL A 211 -9.81 3.21 22.86
C VAL A 211 -11.18 3.79 22.52
N GLU A 212 -11.61 4.81 23.25
CA GLU A 212 -12.90 5.48 23.03
C GLU A 212 -12.79 7.00 22.95
N ASP A 213 -13.73 7.60 22.23
CA ASP A 213 -13.89 9.06 22.08
C ASP A 213 -15.28 9.55 22.54
N ILE A 214 -16.07 8.69 23.19
CA ILE A 214 -17.48 8.94 23.53
C ILE A 214 -17.66 10.13 24.48
N THR A 215 -16.64 10.46 25.25
CA THR A 215 -16.69 11.56 26.22
C THR A 215 -16.24 12.90 25.65
N HIS A 216 -15.69 12.94 24.48
CA HIS A 216 -15.33 14.16 23.76
C HIS A 216 -16.54 14.69 22.97
N LYS A 217 -17.07 15.82 23.39
CA LYS A 217 -18.11 16.58 22.68
C LYS A 217 -17.58 17.94 22.27
#